data_caac45d03e8c12e879215371d55eefcf
#
_entry.id   caac45d03e8c12e879215371d55eefcf
#
_cell.length_a   1.000
_cell.length_b   1.000
_cell.length_c   1.000
_cell.angle_alpha   90.00
_cell.angle_beta   90.00
_cell.angle_gamma   90.00
#
_symmetry.space_group_name_H-M   'P 1'
#
loop_
_entity.id
_entity.type
_entity.pdbx_description
1 polymer ?
#
loop_
_entity_poly.entity_id
_entity_poly.type
_entity_poly.pdbx_seq_one_letter_code
_entity_poly.pdbx_strand_id
1 'polypeptide(L)'
;MTAYKDRSKEELLQEKSQLEAQYKEFQGKGLKLDMSRGKPSAAQLDLSMGMMDVLDSFTDLKCEAGIDCRNYGVMDGIPEAKRLLGELIEVPADNIIIYGNSSLNVMFDVVSHAFTHGIMGMTPWHKLDKVKFLCPVPGYDRHFAITEYFGVEMINVPMTPQGPDMDLVEKLVSEDEAIKGIWCVPKYSNPQGYTYSDETVRRFAALKPAAKDFRIFWDNAYNVHHLYDEPQDVILELLSECEKAGNPDM
;
A
#
# COMPACT_ATOMS: atom_id res chain seq x y z
N MET A 1 12.29 29.11 -3.73
CA MET A 1 11.88 29.80 -4.99
C MET A 1 10.69 30.68 -4.69
N THR A 2 10.67 31.90 -5.24
CA THR A 2 9.51 32.79 -5.12
C THR A 2 8.33 32.18 -5.90
N ALA A 3 7.14 32.13 -5.30
CA ALA A 3 5.96 31.57 -5.98
C ALA A 3 5.61 32.40 -7.24
N TYR A 4 5.08 31.78 -8.29
CA TYR A 4 4.76 32.46 -9.55
C TYR A 4 3.84 33.68 -9.37
N LYS A 5 2.89 33.57 -8.44
CA LYS A 5 1.95 34.69 -8.13
C LYS A 5 2.63 35.95 -7.57
N ASP A 6 3.84 35.81 -7.04
CA ASP A 6 4.60 36.85 -6.36
C ASP A 6 5.73 37.42 -7.24
N ARG A 7 5.82 36.98 -8.50
CA ARG A 7 6.83 37.43 -9.48
C ARG A 7 6.29 38.51 -10.39
N SER A 8 7.21 39.35 -10.87
CA SER A 8 6.88 40.39 -11.87
C SER A 8 6.55 39.76 -13.22
N LYS A 9 5.85 40.54 -14.07
CA LYS A 9 5.51 40.13 -15.43
C LYS A 9 6.78 39.89 -16.26
N GLU A 10 7.79 40.70 -16.07
CA GLU A 10 9.07 40.63 -16.76
C GLU A 10 9.80 39.30 -16.42
N GLU A 11 9.87 38.96 -15.14
CA GLU A 11 10.47 37.72 -14.69
C GLU A 11 9.73 36.49 -15.24
N LEU A 12 8.40 36.51 -15.24
CA LEU A 12 7.59 35.44 -15.80
C LEU A 12 7.77 35.28 -17.31
N LEU A 13 7.89 36.39 -18.06
CA LEU A 13 8.15 36.35 -19.50
C LEU A 13 9.55 35.82 -19.82
N GLN A 14 10.55 36.20 -19.03
CA GLN A 14 11.91 35.66 -19.18
C GLN A 14 11.96 34.15 -18.92
N GLU A 15 11.37 33.68 -17.82
CA GLU A 15 11.30 32.28 -17.51
C GLU A 15 10.53 31.49 -18.56
N LYS A 16 9.38 32.00 -19.02
CA LYS A 16 8.63 31.40 -20.11
C LYS A 16 9.50 31.20 -21.35
N SER A 17 10.25 32.23 -21.76
CA SER A 17 11.14 32.12 -22.91
C SER A 17 12.23 31.06 -22.73
N GLN A 18 12.81 30.94 -21.50
CA GLN A 18 13.80 29.93 -21.19
C GLN A 18 13.18 28.51 -21.25
N LEU A 19 12.01 28.31 -20.67
CA LEU A 19 11.31 27.03 -20.70
C LEU A 19 10.89 26.63 -22.11
N GLU A 20 10.43 27.58 -22.94
CA GLU A 20 10.12 27.32 -24.36
C GLU A 20 11.36 26.89 -25.14
N ALA A 21 12.52 27.50 -24.89
CA ALA A 21 13.78 27.09 -25.51
C ALA A 21 14.20 25.68 -25.10
N GLN A 22 14.15 25.35 -23.80
CA GLN A 22 14.44 24.03 -23.28
C GLN A 22 13.47 22.99 -23.86
N TYR A 23 12.19 23.30 -23.91
CA TYR A 23 11.18 22.38 -24.47
C TYR A 23 11.48 22.07 -25.95
N LYS A 24 11.81 23.07 -26.74
CA LYS A 24 12.22 22.89 -28.16
C LYS A 24 13.49 22.05 -28.30
N GLU A 25 14.46 22.26 -27.41
CA GLU A 25 15.67 21.42 -27.38
C GLU A 25 15.33 19.94 -27.11
N PHE A 26 14.47 19.66 -26.09
CA PHE A 26 14.01 18.29 -25.81
C PHE A 26 13.23 17.69 -26.98
N GLN A 27 12.35 18.45 -27.62
CA GLN A 27 11.66 18.00 -28.84
C GLN A 27 12.64 17.61 -29.95
N GLY A 28 13.72 18.40 -30.12
CA GLY A 28 14.77 18.14 -31.11
C GLY A 28 15.56 16.84 -30.87
N LYS A 29 15.57 16.32 -29.64
CA LYS A 29 16.23 15.05 -29.30
C LYS A 29 15.48 13.81 -29.84
N GLY A 30 14.26 13.96 -30.34
CA GLY A 30 13.49 12.85 -30.92
C GLY A 30 13.19 11.70 -29.94
N LEU A 31 13.13 11.98 -28.63
CA LEU A 31 12.91 11.01 -27.59
C LEU A 31 11.53 10.36 -27.75
N LYS A 32 11.47 9.04 -27.60
CA LYS A 32 10.23 8.25 -27.56
C LYS A 32 10.07 7.68 -26.15
N LEU A 33 9.62 8.52 -25.23
CA LEU A 33 9.42 8.16 -23.82
C LEU A 33 7.93 7.96 -23.54
N ASP A 34 7.61 6.86 -22.86
CA ASP A 34 6.27 6.63 -22.33
C ASP A 34 6.30 6.83 -20.82
N MET A 35 5.59 7.85 -20.35
CA MET A 35 5.44 8.19 -18.93
C MET A 35 4.03 7.87 -18.41
N SER A 36 3.21 7.18 -19.19
CA SER A 36 1.83 6.88 -18.81
C SER A 36 1.73 5.90 -17.64
N ARG A 37 2.74 5.05 -17.47
CA ARG A 37 2.83 4.08 -16.36
C ARG A 37 4.28 3.84 -15.95
N GLY A 38 4.53 3.78 -14.63
CA GLY A 38 5.78 3.25 -14.09
C GLY A 38 5.84 1.74 -14.30
N LYS A 39 6.82 1.28 -15.09
CA LYS A 39 7.07 -0.14 -15.34
C LYS A 39 8.57 -0.40 -15.23
N PRO A 40 9.01 -1.54 -14.64
CA PRO A 40 10.41 -1.93 -14.70
C PRO A 40 10.89 -2.02 -16.15
N SER A 41 12.11 -1.58 -16.40
CA SER A 41 12.76 -1.76 -17.71
C SER A 41 13.13 -3.23 -17.92
N ALA A 42 13.40 -3.63 -19.17
CA ALA A 42 13.85 -4.99 -19.48
C ALA A 42 15.08 -5.37 -18.65
N ALA A 43 16.07 -4.47 -18.54
CA ALA A 43 17.28 -4.72 -17.76
C ALA A 43 16.99 -4.96 -16.26
N GLN A 44 15.99 -4.30 -15.68
CA GLN A 44 15.55 -4.56 -14.31
C GLN A 44 14.87 -5.92 -14.17
N LEU A 45 14.06 -6.32 -15.15
CA LEU A 45 13.41 -7.65 -15.17
C LEU A 45 14.43 -8.77 -15.34
N ASP A 46 15.48 -8.54 -16.14
CA ASP A 46 16.55 -9.51 -16.39
C ASP A 46 17.33 -9.87 -15.11
N LEU A 47 17.33 -9.00 -14.09
CA LEU A 47 17.97 -9.29 -12.80
C LEU A 47 17.40 -10.53 -12.11
N SER A 48 16.15 -10.85 -12.32
CA SER A 48 15.48 -12.00 -11.71
C SER A 48 15.46 -13.25 -12.60
N MET A 49 15.97 -13.19 -13.83
CA MET A 49 15.87 -14.31 -14.79
C MET A 49 16.58 -15.58 -14.30
N GLY A 50 17.65 -15.46 -13.51
CA GLY A 50 18.31 -16.62 -12.90
C GLY A 50 17.39 -17.48 -12.02
N MET A 51 16.27 -16.94 -11.54
CA MET A 51 15.27 -17.71 -10.79
C MET A 51 14.63 -18.82 -11.64
N MET A 52 14.58 -18.67 -12.95
CA MET A 52 14.00 -19.67 -13.88
C MET A 52 14.85 -20.94 -13.99
N ASP A 53 16.15 -20.85 -13.66
CA ASP A 53 17.08 -21.95 -13.76
C ASP A 53 17.23 -22.73 -12.43
N VAL A 54 16.54 -22.31 -11.38
CA VAL A 54 16.60 -22.93 -10.04
C VAL A 54 15.80 -24.24 -10.00
N LEU A 55 14.77 -24.37 -10.81
CA LEU A 55 13.89 -25.53 -10.84
C LEU A 55 14.08 -26.31 -12.13
N ASP A 56 14.46 -27.59 -11.99
CA ASP A 56 14.59 -28.53 -13.11
C ASP A 56 13.98 -29.90 -12.74
N SER A 57 14.11 -30.87 -13.64
CA SER A 57 13.58 -32.22 -13.41
C SER A 57 14.29 -33.02 -12.31
N PHE A 58 15.42 -32.54 -11.79
CA PHE A 58 16.23 -33.17 -10.74
C PHE A 58 16.10 -32.43 -9.40
N THR A 59 15.45 -31.29 -9.37
CA THR A 59 15.26 -30.49 -8.16
C THR A 59 14.37 -31.24 -7.17
N ASP A 60 14.76 -31.34 -5.89
CA ASP A 60 13.87 -31.79 -4.81
C ASP A 60 12.80 -30.72 -4.59
N LEU A 61 11.57 -31.08 -4.86
CA LEU A 61 10.40 -30.20 -4.76
C LEU A 61 9.63 -30.38 -3.45
N LYS A 62 10.26 -30.95 -2.42
CA LYS A 62 9.70 -31.02 -1.07
C LYS A 62 10.19 -29.84 -0.23
N CYS A 63 9.24 -29.21 0.48
CA CYS A 63 9.59 -28.21 1.50
C CYS A 63 10.17 -28.90 2.76
N GLU A 64 10.72 -28.12 3.69
CA GLU A 64 11.29 -28.64 4.95
C GLU A 64 10.29 -29.45 5.81
N ALA A 65 8.98 -29.16 5.67
CA ALA A 65 7.93 -29.94 6.31
C ALA A 65 7.65 -31.29 5.61
N GLY A 66 8.42 -31.62 4.55
CA GLY A 66 8.28 -32.86 3.77
C GLY A 66 7.10 -32.85 2.79
N ILE A 67 6.46 -31.72 2.60
CA ILE A 67 5.31 -31.56 1.69
C ILE A 67 5.82 -31.41 0.26
N ASP A 68 5.28 -32.18 -0.67
CA ASP A 68 5.58 -32.07 -2.09
C ASP A 68 4.88 -30.83 -2.67
N CYS A 69 5.67 -29.81 -3.06
CA CYS A 69 5.16 -28.52 -3.54
C CYS A 69 4.40 -28.62 -4.87
N ARG A 70 4.41 -29.79 -5.54
CA ARG A 70 3.61 -30.04 -6.74
C ARG A 70 2.15 -30.43 -6.39
N ASN A 71 1.88 -30.70 -5.11
CA ASN A 71 0.56 -31.15 -4.67
C ASN A 71 -0.19 -29.98 -3.99
N TYR A 72 -1.49 -30.14 -3.84
CA TYR A 72 -2.35 -29.20 -3.12
C TYR A 72 -2.38 -29.53 -1.62
N GLY A 73 -2.97 -28.62 -0.81
CA GLY A 73 -3.23 -28.86 0.63
C GLY A 73 -2.49 -27.93 1.58
N VAL A 74 -1.58 -27.08 1.07
CA VAL A 74 -0.98 -26.00 1.84
C VAL A 74 -1.75 -24.72 1.53
N MET A 75 -2.46 -24.19 2.52
CA MET A 75 -3.41 -23.08 2.30
C MET A 75 -2.79 -21.70 2.51
N ASP A 76 -1.72 -21.61 3.29
CA ASP A 76 -1.15 -20.35 3.77
C ASP A 76 0.33 -20.15 3.40
N GLY A 77 0.90 -21.08 2.64
CA GLY A 77 2.29 -21.02 2.18
C GLY A 77 3.21 -22.01 2.88
N ILE A 78 4.32 -22.34 2.22
CA ILE A 78 5.35 -23.23 2.79
C ILE A 78 6.17 -22.49 3.86
N PRO A 79 6.70 -23.18 4.88
CA PRO A 79 7.41 -22.54 6.00
C PRO A 79 8.57 -21.64 5.56
N GLU A 80 9.35 -22.08 4.58
CA GLU A 80 10.50 -21.32 4.05
C GLU A 80 10.07 -19.97 3.45
N ALA A 81 8.98 -19.97 2.69
CA ALA A 81 8.47 -18.75 2.08
C ALA A 81 7.87 -17.79 3.13
N LYS A 82 7.18 -18.34 4.14
CA LYS A 82 6.64 -17.54 5.25
C LYS A 82 7.76 -16.89 6.06
N ARG A 83 8.86 -17.60 6.34
CA ARG A 83 10.01 -17.00 7.02
C ARG A 83 10.70 -15.93 6.18
N LEU A 84 10.98 -16.22 4.91
CA LEU A 84 11.62 -15.26 4.01
C LEU A 84 10.82 -13.95 3.93
N LEU A 85 9.51 -14.05 3.73
CA LEU A 85 8.66 -12.86 3.65
C LEU A 85 8.51 -12.19 5.02
N GLY A 86 8.43 -12.98 6.10
CA GLY A 86 8.39 -12.45 7.47
C GLY A 86 9.62 -11.61 7.82
N GLU A 87 10.82 -12.07 7.43
CA GLU A 87 12.07 -11.32 7.58
C GLU A 87 12.07 -10.01 6.78
N LEU A 88 11.51 -10.04 5.55
CA LEU A 88 11.45 -8.85 4.69
C LEU A 88 10.51 -7.76 5.21
N ILE A 89 9.43 -8.12 5.87
CA ILE A 89 8.41 -7.18 6.36
C ILE A 89 8.35 -7.08 7.88
N GLU A 90 9.30 -7.74 8.58
CA GLU A 90 9.44 -7.75 10.04
C GLU A 90 8.22 -8.30 10.79
N VAL A 91 7.52 -9.28 10.19
CA VAL A 91 6.34 -9.94 10.75
C VAL A 91 6.65 -11.39 11.10
N PRO A 92 6.22 -11.92 12.25
CA PRO A 92 6.36 -13.34 12.59
C PRO A 92 5.77 -14.26 11.50
N ALA A 93 6.47 -15.34 11.15
CA ALA A 93 6.05 -16.27 10.11
C ALA A 93 4.63 -16.81 10.30
N ASP A 94 4.20 -16.98 11.55
CA ASP A 94 2.85 -17.47 11.88
C ASP A 94 1.74 -16.46 11.50
N ASN A 95 2.10 -15.19 11.35
CA ASN A 95 1.19 -14.12 10.91
C ASN A 95 1.23 -13.90 9.39
N ILE A 96 1.96 -14.74 8.65
CA ILE A 96 2.09 -14.66 7.19
C ILE A 96 1.15 -15.64 6.51
N ILE A 97 0.37 -15.14 5.56
CA ILE A 97 -0.40 -15.94 4.61
C ILE A 97 0.06 -15.58 3.21
N ILE A 98 0.58 -16.56 2.48
CA ILE A 98 0.98 -16.38 1.09
C ILE A 98 -0.23 -16.67 0.21
N TYR A 99 -0.79 -15.62 -0.38
CA TYR A 99 -2.03 -15.71 -1.13
C TYR A 99 -1.79 -15.64 -2.65
N GLY A 100 -1.10 -14.61 -3.11
CA GLY A 100 -0.84 -14.38 -4.53
C GLY A 100 0.10 -13.20 -4.73
N ASN A 101 0.23 -12.74 -5.98
CA ASN A 101 1.15 -11.68 -6.37
C ASN A 101 0.48 -10.31 -6.57
N SER A 102 -0.77 -10.15 -6.17
CA SER A 102 -1.51 -8.89 -6.35
C SER A 102 -2.21 -8.49 -5.06
N SER A 103 -1.72 -7.43 -4.41
CA SER A 103 -2.35 -6.85 -3.22
C SER A 103 -3.79 -6.41 -3.48
N LEU A 104 -4.10 -5.89 -4.68
CA LEU A 104 -5.46 -5.50 -5.05
C LEU A 104 -6.44 -6.67 -5.03
N ASN A 105 -6.03 -7.86 -5.48
CA ASN A 105 -6.88 -9.04 -5.42
C ASN A 105 -7.13 -9.46 -3.98
N VAL A 106 -6.09 -9.47 -3.15
CA VAL A 106 -6.22 -9.77 -1.71
C VAL A 106 -7.18 -8.81 -1.03
N MET A 107 -7.03 -7.51 -1.27
CA MET A 107 -7.90 -6.47 -0.69
C MET A 107 -9.34 -6.59 -1.17
N PHE A 108 -9.53 -6.86 -2.46
CA PHE A 108 -10.85 -7.10 -3.02
C PHE A 108 -11.52 -8.31 -2.35
N ASP A 109 -10.79 -9.41 -2.19
CA ASP A 109 -11.31 -10.63 -1.56
C ASP A 109 -11.65 -10.40 -0.08
N VAL A 110 -10.81 -9.67 0.66
CA VAL A 110 -11.09 -9.31 2.07
C VAL A 110 -12.35 -8.46 2.18
N VAL A 111 -12.49 -7.43 1.34
CA VAL A 111 -13.70 -6.58 1.31
C VAL A 111 -14.92 -7.39 0.90
N SER A 112 -14.81 -8.24 -0.14
CA SER A 112 -15.87 -9.15 -0.58
C SER A 112 -16.32 -10.09 0.54
N HIS A 113 -15.37 -10.67 1.27
CA HIS A 113 -15.66 -11.52 2.42
C HIS A 113 -16.39 -10.73 3.52
N ALA A 114 -15.93 -9.54 3.83
CA ALA A 114 -16.60 -8.67 4.81
C ALA A 114 -18.05 -8.34 4.41
N PHE A 115 -18.30 -8.09 3.12
CA PHE A 115 -19.64 -7.87 2.61
C PHE A 115 -20.52 -9.10 2.70
N THR A 116 -20.01 -10.28 2.39
CA THR A 116 -20.80 -11.52 2.30
C THR A 116 -20.95 -12.27 3.61
N HIS A 117 -19.89 -12.30 4.43
CA HIS A 117 -19.82 -13.11 5.66
C HIS A 117 -19.57 -12.31 6.94
N GLY A 118 -19.12 -11.05 6.83
CA GLY A 118 -18.70 -10.25 7.97
C GLY A 118 -17.25 -10.56 8.39
N ILE A 119 -16.75 -9.77 9.32
CA ILE A 119 -15.40 -9.90 9.90
C ILE A 119 -15.55 -10.33 11.36
N MET A 120 -14.78 -11.32 11.81
CA MET A 120 -14.75 -11.80 13.21
C MET A 120 -16.15 -12.08 13.80
N GLY A 121 -17.04 -12.66 13.00
CA GLY A 121 -18.40 -13.00 13.43
C GLY A 121 -19.36 -11.80 13.51
N MET A 122 -18.93 -10.62 13.07
CA MET A 122 -19.79 -9.45 13.00
C MET A 122 -20.78 -9.54 11.83
N THR A 123 -21.76 -8.66 11.82
CA THR A 123 -22.78 -8.59 10.76
C THR A 123 -22.15 -8.36 9.40
N PRO A 124 -22.45 -9.18 8.37
CA PRO A 124 -22.03 -8.93 6.99
C PRO A 124 -22.38 -7.52 6.53
N TRP A 125 -21.43 -6.85 5.88
CA TRP A 125 -21.59 -5.43 5.54
C TRP A 125 -22.74 -5.16 4.58
N HIS A 126 -23.13 -6.12 3.72
CA HIS A 126 -24.31 -5.97 2.86
C HIS A 126 -25.64 -5.84 3.62
N LYS A 127 -25.66 -6.20 4.91
CA LYS A 127 -26.85 -6.07 5.79
C LYS A 127 -26.88 -4.77 6.59
N LEU A 128 -25.81 -3.97 6.49
CA LEU A 128 -25.73 -2.67 7.15
C LEU A 128 -26.37 -1.60 6.27
N ASP A 129 -27.00 -0.63 6.89
CA ASP A 129 -27.60 0.51 6.17
C ASP A 129 -26.55 1.33 5.43
N LYS A 130 -25.34 1.40 5.98
CA LYS A 130 -24.25 2.18 5.41
C LYS A 130 -22.88 1.60 5.80
N VAL A 131 -21.97 1.60 4.82
CA VAL A 131 -20.56 1.30 5.00
C VAL A 131 -19.74 2.46 4.46
N LYS A 132 -18.74 2.89 5.20
CA LYS A 132 -17.85 4.00 4.84
C LYS A 132 -16.38 3.58 4.96
N PHE A 133 -15.54 4.18 4.12
CA PHE A 133 -14.09 4.04 4.18
C PHE A 133 -13.40 5.40 4.18
N LEU A 134 -12.34 5.51 4.96
CA LEU A 134 -11.44 6.65 4.89
C LEU A 134 -10.49 6.46 3.71
N CYS A 135 -10.38 7.50 2.90
CA CYS A 135 -9.58 7.54 1.68
C CYS A 135 -8.57 8.68 1.78
N PRO A 136 -7.33 8.43 2.21
CA PRO A 136 -6.27 9.43 2.17
C PRO A 136 -6.03 9.91 0.74
N VAL A 137 -6.05 11.24 0.54
CA VAL A 137 -5.97 11.87 -0.79
C VAL A 137 -4.89 12.97 -0.82
N PRO A 138 -4.09 13.03 -1.89
CA PRO A 138 -4.01 12.11 -3.03
C PRO A 138 -3.64 10.69 -2.60
N GLY A 139 -4.21 9.66 -3.27
CA GLY A 139 -4.00 8.25 -2.91
C GLY A 139 -4.05 7.33 -4.13
N TYR A 140 -3.93 6.04 -3.91
CA TYR A 140 -3.92 5.07 -5.01
C TYR A 140 -5.36 4.79 -5.48
N ASP A 141 -5.68 5.21 -6.69
CA ASP A 141 -7.02 5.18 -7.28
C ASP A 141 -7.63 3.77 -7.36
N ARG A 142 -6.81 2.73 -7.42
CA ARG A 142 -7.29 1.34 -7.48
C ARG A 142 -7.91 0.86 -6.16
N HIS A 143 -7.43 1.36 -5.02
CA HIS A 143 -8.09 1.14 -3.74
C HIS A 143 -9.49 1.76 -3.74
N PHE A 144 -9.59 2.99 -4.24
CA PHE A 144 -10.88 3.69 -4.31
C PHE A 144 -11.86 3.00 -5.26
N ALA A 145 -11.35 2.40 -6.36
CA ALA A 145 -12.18 1.61 -7.26
C ALA A 145 -12.78 0.36 -6.60
N ILE A 146 -12.09 -0.26 -5.61
CA ILE A 146 -12.67 -1.36 -4.82
C ILE A 146 -13.84 -0.84 -3.98
N THR A 147 -13.66 0.27 -3.27
CA THR A 147 -14.73 0.88 -2.47
C THR A 147 -15.93 1.29 -3.32
N GLU A 148 -15.67 1.91 -4.48
CA GLU A 148 -16.72 2.28 -5.44
C GLU A 148 -17.51 1.05 -5.94
N TYR A 149 -16.81 -0.03 -6.28
CA TYR A 149 -17.42 -1.27 -6.76
C TYR A 149 -18.45 -1.86 -5.77
N PHE A 150 -18.13 -1.80 -4.48
CA PHE A 150 -19.02 -2.29 -3.43
C PHE A 150 -20.06 -1.25 -2.94
N GLY A 151 -20.09 -0.06 -3.53
CA GLY A 151 -21.01 1.01 -3.13
C GLY A 151 -20.69 1.61 -1.76
N VAL A 152 -19.44 1.51 -1.31
CA VAL A 152 -18.96 2.06 -0.04
C VAL A 152 -18.82 3.58 -0.16
N GLU A 153 -19.33 4.33 0.81
CA GLU A 153 -19.13 5.78 0.88
C GLU A 153 -17.67 6.10 1.21
N MET A 154 -17.05 6.92 0.39
CA MET A 154 -15.66 7.33 0.57
C MET A 154 -15.57 8.68 1.26
N ILE A 155 -14.81 8.75 2.35
CA ILE A 155 -14.50 9.98 3.08
C ILE A 155 -13.06 10.37 2.81
N ASN A 156 -12.84 11.51 2.18
CA ASN A 156 -11.51 12.00 1.90
C ASN A 156 -10.82 12.47 3.18
N VAL A 157 -9.57 12.03 3.36
CA VAL A 157 -8.67 12.48 4.42
C VAL A 157 -7.45 13.14 3.79
N PRO A 158 -7.09 14.38 4.15
CA PRO A 158 -5.89 15.02 3.61
C PRO A 158 -4.62 14.24 3.93
N MET A 159 -3.70 14.17 2.95
CA MET A 159 -2.34 13.64 3.16
C MET A 159 -1.38 14.76 3.54
N THR A 160 -0.47 14.44 4.47
CA THR A 160 0.69 15.26 4.85
C THR A 160 1.99 14.52 4.51
N PRO A 161 3.16 15.15 4.53
CA PRO A 161 4.43 14.46 4.33
C PRO A 161 4.73 13.35 5.37
N GLN A 162 4.03 13.32 6.49
CA GLN A 162 4.17 12.33 7.56
C GLN A 162 3.13 11.21 7.50
N GLY A 163 2.18 11.29 6.58
CA GLY A 163 1.04 10.37 6.45
C GLY A 163 -0.30 11.12 6.39
N PRO A 164 -1.44 10.46 6.54
CA PRO A 164 -2.75 11.11 6.59
C PRO A 164 -2.90 12.02 7.80
N ASP A 165 -3.82 12.97 7.72
CA ASP A 165 -4.23 13.80 8.86
C ASP A 165 -4.82 12.92 9.97
N MET A 166 -3.97 12.55 10.93
CA MET A 166 -4.35 11.62 12.01
C MET A 166 -5.35 12.22 12.99
N ASP A 167 -5.39 13.55 13.18
CA ASP A 167 -6.39 14.17 14.04
C ASP A 167 -7.80 13.97 13.46
N LEU A 168 -7.91 14.09 12.15
CA LEU A 168 -9.16 13.81 11.44
C LEU A 168 -9.49 12.31 11.43
N VAL A 169 -8.50 11.43 11.20
CA VAL A 169 -8.70 9.97 11.21
C VAL A 169 -9.23 9.52 12.57
N GLU A 170 -8.53 9.87 13.66
CA GLU A 170 -8.91 9.48 15.03
C GLU A 170 -10.31 9.95 15.39
N LYS A 171 -10.64 11.21 15.07
CA LYS A 171 -11.96 11.76 15.28
C LYS A 171 -13.03 10.95 14.55
N LEU A 172 -12.88 10.78 13.24
CA LEU A 172 -13.89 10.12 12.41
C LEU A 172 -14.12 8.67 12.82
N VAL A 173 -13.05 7.88 13.04
CA VAL A 173 -13.20 6.46 13.38
C VAL A 173 -13.77 6.25 14.78
N SER A 174 -13.56 7.19 15.71
CA SER A 174 -14.10 7.10 17.07
C SER A 174 -15.58 7.52 17.19
N GLU A 175 -16.07 8.33 16.25
CA GLU A 175 -17.40 8.91 16.29
C GLU A 175 -18.43 8.17 15.39
N ASP A 176 -17.98 7.43 14.36
CA ASP A 176 -18.85 6.85 13.34
C ASP A 176 -18.61 5.34 13.15
N GLU A 177 -19.54 4.53 13.67
CA GLU A 177 -19.49 3.06 13.53
C GLU A 177 -19.71 2.53 12.09
N ALA A 178 -20.18 3.39 11.16
CA ALA A 178 -20.29 3.02 9.76
C ALA A 178 -18.92 3.00 9.04
N ILE A 179 -17.88 3.60 9.63
CA ILE A 179 -16.54 3.58 9.07
C ILE A 179 -15.89 2.23 9.38
N LYS A 180 -15.67 1.43 8.32
CA LYS A 180 -15.20 0.05 8.42
C LYS A 180 -13.75 -0.14 7.99
N GLY A 181 -13.14 0.86 7.37
CA GLY A 181 -11.76 0.73 6.96
C GLY A 181 -11.11 2.03 6.51
N ILE A 182 -9.80 1.95 6.34
CA ILE A 182 -8.94 2.99 5.78
C ILE A 182 -7.93 2.37 4.82
N TRP A 183 -7.71 3.01 3.68
CA TRP A 183 -6.67 2.64 2.74
C TRP A 183 -5.35 3.34 3.06
N CYS A 184 -4.27 2.59 3.17
CA CYS A 184 -2.94 3.15 3.44
C CYS A 184 -1.90 2.58 2.47
N VAL A 185 -1.04 3.46 1.92
CA VAL A 185 0.20 3.10 1.23
C VAL A 185 1.33 3.76 2.04
N PRO A 186 1.88 3.05 3.06
CA PRO A 186 2.61 3.71 4.13
C PRO A 186 4.05 4.08 3.77
N LYS A 187 4.66 3.42 2.79
CA LYS A 187 6.03 3.68 2.34
C LYS A 187 6.03 4.03 0.87
N TYR A 188 6.71 5.14 0.53
CA TYR A 188 6.76 5.68 -0.83
C TYR A 188 5.37 5.80 -1.46
N SER A 189 4.43 6.40 -0.73
CA SER A 189 3.01 6.46 -1.08
C SER A 189 2.76 6.88 -2.52
N ASN A 190 1.79 6.23 -3.16
CA ASN A 190 1.39 6.56 -4.52
C ASN A 190 0.20 7.55 -4.47
N PRO A 191 0.30 8.78 -5.04
CA PRO A 191 1.35 9.23 -5.97
C PRO A 191 2.47 10.10 -5.36
N GLN A 192 2.46 10.40 -4.06
CA GLN A 192 3.28 11.49 -3.48
C GLN A 192 4.69 11.04 -3.07
N GLY A 193 4.95 9.74 -2.92
CA GLY A 193 6.23 9.21 -2.48
C GLY A 193 6.54 9.44 -1.00
N TYR A 194 5.54 9.73 -0.17
CA TYR A 194 5.72 9.93 1.27
C TYR A 194 5.89 8.60 2.00
N THR A 195 6.72 8.59 3.03
CA THR A 195 6.81 7.51 4.01
C THR A 195 6.20 7.98 5.32
N TYR A 196 5.29 7.20 5.91
CA TYR A 196 4.63 7.57 7.16
C TYR A 196 5.65 7.64 8.30
N SER A 197 5.50 8.62 9.17
CA SER A 197 6.36 8.76 10.34
C SER A 197 6.04 7.69 11.39
N ASP A 198 7.02 7.40 12.26
CA ASP A 198 6.84 6.52 13.42
C ASP A 198 5.66 6.96 14.31
N GLU A 199 5.49 8.27 14.48
CA GLU A 199 4.36 8.82 15.23
C GLU A 199 3.03 8.45 14.55
N THR A 200 2.93 8.61 13.23
CA THR A 200 1.74 8.25 12.46
C THR A 200 1.41 6.76 12.63
N VAL A 201 2.42 5.87 12.54
CA VAL A 201 2.20 4.43 12.71
C VAL A 201 1.70 4.12 14.13
N ARG A 202 2.32 4.70 15.16
CA ARG A 202 1.86 4.51 16.54
C ARG A 202 0.47 5.07 16.80
N ARG A 203 0.09 6.17 16.16
CA ARG A 203 -1.28 6.71 16.22
C ARG A 203 -2.28 5.77 15.55
N PHE A 204 -1.95 5.17 14.40
CA PHE A 204 -2.76 4.10 13.82
C PHE A 204 -2.93 2.93 14.77
N ALA A 205 -1.85 2.45 15.38
CA ALA A 205 -1.89 1.35 16.33
C ALA A 205 -2.75 1.64 17.59
N ALA A 206 -2.83 2.91 17.98
CA ALA A 206 -3.57 3.35 19.16
C ALA A 206 -5.03 3.76 18.86
N LEU A 207 -5.52 3.62 17.63
CA LEU A 207 -6.89 3.98 17.24
C LEU A 207 -7.92 3.29 18.14
N LYS A 208 -9.03 3.96 18.38
CA LYS A 208 -10.18 3.44 19.12
C LYS A 208 -11.46 3.55 18.27
N PRO A 209 -11.62 2.67 17.27
CA PRO A 209 -12.77 2.74 16.39
C PRO A 209 -14.08 2.46 17.13
N ALA A 210 -15.14 3.19 16.76
CA ALA A 210 -16.50 2.87 17.18
C ALA A 210 -16.95 1.52 16.59
N ALA A 211 -16.51 1.19 15.37
CA ALA A 211 -16.77 -0.08 14.70
C ALA A 211 -15.77 -1.16 15.15
N LYS A 212 -16.23 -2.26 15.73
CA LYS A 212 -15.39 -3.41 16.14
C LYS A 212 -14.79 -4.15 14.94
N ASP A 213 -15.40 -4.04 13.78
CA ASP A 213 -14.99 -4.63 12.51
C ASP A 213 -14.24 -3.63 11.61
N PHE A 214 -13.77 -2.51 12.15
CA PHE A 214 -12.86 -1.60 11.46
C PHE A 214 -11.52 -2.28 11.18
N ARG A 215 -10.95 -2.03 9.98
CA ARG A 215 -9.63 -2.59 9.58
C ARG A 215 -8.80 -1.56 8.87
N ILE A 216 -7.49 -1.62 9.11
CA ILE A 216 -6.48 -0.86 8.40
C ILE A 216 -5.99 -1.71 7.23
N PHE A 217 -6.21 -1.26 5.99
CA PHE A 217 -5.66 -1.88 4.81
C PHE A 217 -4.29 -1.24 4.53
N TRP A 218 -3.24 -1.96 4.91
CA TRP A 218 -1.85 -1.48 4.92
C TRP A 218 -1.09 -2.03 3.73
N ASP A 219 -1.21 -1.35 2.56
CA ASP A 219 -0.57 -1.76 1.31
C ASP A 219 0.90 -1.33 1.30
N ASN A 220 1.77 -2.17 1.85
CA ASN A 220 3.22 -1.94 1.89
C ASN A 220 3.92 -2.44 0.62
N ALA A 221 3.34 -2.17 -0.55
CA ALA A 221 3.81 -2.62 -1.86
C ALA A 221 5.26 -2.22 -2.17
N TYR A 222 5.73 -1.14 -1.58
CA TYR A 222 7.06 -0.57 -1.85
C TYR A 222 8.08 -0.83 -0.73
N ASN A 223 7.83 -1.80 0.13
CA ASN A 223 8.69 -2.06 1.29
C ASN A 223 10.17 -2.21 0.95
N VAL A 224 10.48 -2.87 -0.16
CA VAL A 224 11.87 -3.14 -0.62
C VAL A 224 12.30 -2.27 -1.81
N HIS A 225 11.48 -1.30 -2.24
CA HIS A 225 11.77 -0.45 -3.40
C HIS A 225 12.39 0.88 -2.97
N HIS A 226 13.57 0.80 -2.34
CA HIS A 226 14.27 1.99 -1.85
C HIS A 226 14.59 2.97 -2.98
N LEU A 227 14.37 4.26 -2.73
CA LEU A 227 14.66 5.33 -3.69
C LEU A 227 16.14 5.74 -3.67
N TYR A 228 16.83 5.48 -2.55
CA TYR A 228 18.23 5.83 -2.33
C TYR A 228 18.96 4.65 -1.68
N ASP A 229 20.25 4.53 -1.96
CA ASP A 229 21.09 3.51 -1.32
C ASP A 229 21.24 3.81 0.17
N GLU A 230 21.49 5.08 0.52
CA GLU A 230 21.64 5.55 1.90
C GLU A 230 21.26 7.04 2.01
N PRO A 231 20.52 7.47 3.04
CA PRO A 231 19.76 6.61 3.97
C PRO A 231 18.52 6.03 3.29
N GLN A 232 18.15 4.82 3.66
CA GLN A 232 16.89 4.22 3.25
C GLN A 232 15.77 4.64 4.20
N ASP A 233 14.58 4.84 3.66
CA ASP A 233 13.40 5.05 4.50
C ASP A 233 13.07 3.76 5.24
N VAL A 234 12.82 3.88 6.52
CA VAL A 234 12.34 2.80 7.40
C VAL A 234 10.94 3.15 7.87
N ILE A 235 10.09 2.16 7.99
CA ILE A 235 8.75 2.30 8.56
C ILE A 235 8.57 1.27 9.67
N LEU A 236 7.94 1.66 10.76
CA LEU A 236 7.59 0.71 11.83
C LEU A 236 6.60 -0.32 11.31
N GLU A 237 6.77 -1.56 11.77
CA GLU A 237 5.84 -2.63 11.45
C GLU A 237 4.52 -2.44 12.26
N LEU A 238 3.41 -2.26 11.54
CA LEU A 238 2.14 -1.85 12.13
C LEU A 238 1.54 -2.90 13.07
N LEU A 239 1.61 -4.20 12.72
CA LEU A 239 1.03 -5.26 13.55
C LEU A 239 1.67 -5.30 14.93
N SER A 240 3.01 -5.23 14.99
CA SER A 240 3.75 -5.18 16.25
C SER A 240 3.39 -3.95 17.08
N GLU A 241 3.20 -2.80 16.44
CA GLU A 241 2.77 -1.59 17.15
C GLU A 241 1.32 -1.72 17.66
N CYS A 242 0.42 -2.37 16.90
CA CYS A 242 -0.94 -2.68 17.34
C CYS A 242 -0.94 -3.63 18.55
N GLU A 243 -0.10 -4.66 18.56
CA GLU A 243 0.05 -5.57 19.71
C GLU A 243 0.53 -4.82 20.95
N LYS A 244 1.57 -3.96 20.81
CA LYS A 244 2.08 -3.11 21.91
C LYS A 244 1.01 -2.15 22.43
N ALA A 245 0.13 -1.65 21.57
CA ALA A 245 -0.97 -0.75 21.93
C ALA A 245 -2.19 -1.48 22.53
N GLY A 246 -2.19 -2.82 22.52
CA GLY A 246 -3.31 -3.64 22.97
C GLY A 246 -4.47 -3.73 21.98
N ASN A 247 -4.20 -3.51 20.69
CA ASN A 247 -5.16 -3.54 19.58
C ASN A 247 -4.77 -4.60 18.51
N PRO A 248 -4.55 -5.88 18.87
CA PRO A 248 -4.02 -6.88 17.92
C PRO A 248 -4.96 -7.18 16.74
N ASP A 249 -6.21 -6.81 16.84
CA ASP A 249 -7.26 -7.08 15.84
C ASP A 249 -7.53 -5.89 14.90
N MET A 250 -6.67 -4.88 14.91
CA MET A 250 -6.88 -3.64 14.14
C MET A 250 -6.68 -3.80 12.62
#